data_3d73fa70fce1e8e50d6776b2b06f6a71
#
_entry.id   3d73fa70fce1e8e50d6776b2b06f6a71
#
_cell.length_a   1.000
_cell.length_b   1.000
_cell.length_c   1.000
_cell.angle_alpha   90.00
_cell.angle_beta   90.00
_cell.angle_gamma   90.00
#
_symmetry.space_group_name_H-M   'P 1'
#
loop_
_entity.id
_entity.type
_entity.pdbx_description
1 polymer ?
#
loop_
_entity_poly.entity_id
_entity_poly.type
_entity_poly.pdbx_seq_one_letter_code
_entity_poly.pdbx_strand_id
1 'polypeptide(L)'
;MEVIEACIIPGRMEIPYSPHVGGYFGFLDPSGGRHDAFTCAIAHQNYGSDKIVLDLIRATRSPFDPSEVVKDYSQVLKAYGLSNALGDNYGGEWPKAEFAKHGITYELCDKAKSELYLAAVPVFTSKRLELLDIEKLKTEFRRLERRRGRSGKDSIDHPPRGSDDMANAVAGVIWLISEHAGQFFLPESCGERVSSKWNYLDGLSKQTTERFW
;
A
#
# COMPACT_ATOMS: atom_id res chain seq x y z
N MET A 1 11.43 -2.98 18.45
CA MET A 1 10.24 -3.79 18.76
C MET A 1 9.11 -2.94 19.33
N GLU A 2 9.35 -2.12 20.34
CA GLU A 2 8.32 -1.27 20.99
C GLU A 2 7.54 -0.36 20.02
N VAL A 3 8.18 0.13 18.97
CA VAL A 3 7.55 1.06 18.00
C VAL A 3 6.48 0.36 17.18
N ILE A 4 6.70 -0.88 16.76
CA ILE A 4 5.72 -1.67 16.00
C ILE A 4 4.52 -2.00 16.91
N GLU A 5 4.80 -2.47 18.14
CA GLU A 5 3.75 -2.79 19.11
C GLU A 5 2.85 -1.59 19.42
N ALA A 6 3.45 -0.40 19.52
CA ALA A 6 2.70 0.83 19.78
C ALA A 6 1.76 1.26 18.63
N CYS A 7 1.92 0.68 17.45
CA CYS A 7 1.04 0.90 16.28
C CYS A 7 -0.05 -0.17 16.13
N ILE A 8 0.02 -1.29 16.86
CA ILE A 8 -0.99 -2.34 16.80
C ILE A 8 -2.22 -1.95 17.60
N ILE A 9 -3.39 -2.10 17.02
CA ILE A 9 -4.66 -1.95 17.75
C ILE A 9 -5.14 -3.35 18.14
N PRO A 10 -5.07 -3.70 19.43
CA PRO A 10 -5.37 -5.06 19.89
C PRO A 10 -6.76 -5.54 19.46
N GLY A 11 -6.82 -6.75 18.93
CA GLY A 11 -8.06 -7.40 18.49
C GLY A 11 -8.64 -6.91 17.17
N ARG A 12 -8.01 -5.91 16.53
CA ARG A 12 -8.47 -5.38 15.24
C ARG A 12 -7.93 -6.26 14.10
N MET A 13 -8.83 -6.97 13.40
CA MET A 13 -8.45 -7.88 12.30
C MET A 13 -8.68 -7.26 10.92
N GLU A 14 -9.74 -6.50 10.74
CA GLU A 14 -10.13 -5.84 9.51
C GLU A 14 -11.12 -4.70 9.83
N ILE A 15 -11.09 -3.62 9.08
CA ILE A 15 -12.05 -2.53 9.17
C ILE A 15 -12.83 -2.51 7.85
N PRO A 16 -14.16 -2.73 7.85
CA PRO A 16 -14.95 -2.69 6.63
C PRO A 16 -15.01 -1.28 6.05
N TYR A 17 -15.34 -1.19 4.76
CA TYR A 17 -15.58 0.08 4.09
C TYR A 17 -16.54 0.98 4.87
N SER A 18 -16.20 2.25 4.93
CA SER A 18 -17.05 3.30 5.49
C SER A 18 -17.17 4.48 4.52
N PRO A 19 -18.39 4.93 4.19
CA PRO A 19 -18.58 6.10 3.34
C PRO A 19 -18.13 7.42 3.98
N HIS A 20 -17.84 7.41 5.28
CA HIS A 20 -17.36 8.59 6.04
C HIS A 20 -15.85 8.77 5.98
N VAL A 21 -15.12 7.81 5.39
CA VAL A 21 -13.70 7.92 5.11
C VAL A 21 -13.52 8.73 3.82
N GLY A 22 -12.65 9.73 3.84
CA GLY A 22 -12.45 10.65 2.72
C GLY A 22 -11.83 10.02 1.47
N GLY A 23 -11.22 8.84 1.61
CA GLY A 23 -10.66 8.06 0.51
C GLY A 23 -9.78 6.92 1.00
N TYR A 24 -9.81 5.83 0.27
CA TYR A 24 -8.96 4.66 0.50
C TYR A 24 -7.84 4.59 -0.52
N PHE A 25 -6.77 3.92 -0.15
CA PHE A 25 -5.60 3.66 -0.98
C PHE A 25 -5.31 2.17 -0.99
N GLY A 26 -5.00 1.63 -2.17
CA GLY A 26 -4.68 0.23 -2.35
C GLY A 26 -3.24 0.04 -2.83
N PHE A 27 -2.52 -0.89 -2.23
CA PHE A 27 -1.21 -1.33 -2.69
C PHE A 27 -1.16 -2.86 -2.78
N LEU A 28 -0.57 -3.35 -3.86
CA LEU A 28 -0.50 -4.76 -4.19
C LEU A 28 0.96 -5.20 -4.29
N ASP A 29 1.26 -6.39 -3.78
CA ASP A 29 2.53 -7.08 -4.01
C ASP A 29 2.25 -8.40 -4.75
N PRO A 30 2.26 -8.38 -6.10
CA PRO A 30 1.94 -9.54 -6.90
C PRO A 30 3.02 -10.62 -6.82
N SER A 31 2.61 -11.88 -6.93
CA SER A 31 3.53 -12.99 -7.11
C SER A 31 2.99 -14.01 -8.12
N GLY A 32 3.87 -14.84 -8.63
CA GLY A 32 3.54 -15.86 -9.65
C GLY A 32 2.89 -17.13 -9.10
N GLY A 33 2.52 -17.18 -7.82
CA GLY A 33 1.81 -18.30 -7.21
C GLY A 33 2.64 -19.55 -6.93
N ARG A 34 3.97 -19.49 -7.05
CA ARG A 34 4.85 -20.66 -6.84
C ARG A 34 5.58 -20.65 -5.51
N HIS A 35 5.98 -19.49 -5.02
CA HIS A 35 6.84 -19.36 -3.82
C HIS A 35 6.29 -18.33 -2.86
N ASP A 36 6.15 -17.08 -3.30
CA ASP A 36 5.76 -15.96 -2.48
C ASP A 36 4.24 -15.80 -2.43
N ALA A 37 3.72 -15.11 -1.41
CA ALA A 37 2.32 -14.79 -1.34
C ALA A 37 2.01 -13.60 -2.25
N PHE A 38 0.80 -13.57 -2.82
CA PHE A 38 0.24 -12.38 -3.44
C PHE A 38 -0.50 -11.60 -2.36
N THR A 39 -0.15 -10.32 -2.15
CA THR A 39 -0.74 -9.51 -1.08
C THR A 39 -1.45 -8.28 -1.58
N CYS A 40 -2.46 -7.86 -0.83
CA CYS A 40 -3.23 -6.63 -1.05
C CYS A 40 -3.40 -5.91 0.28
N ALA A 41 -2.92 -4.67 0.36
CA ALA A 41 -3.12 -3.78 1.50
C ALA A 41 -4.04 -2.63 1.12
N ILE A 42 -5.00 -2.30 1.99
CA ILE A 42 -5.87 -1.13 1.87
C ILE A 42 -5.77 -0.33 3.16
N ALA A 43 -5.60 0.97 3.03
CA ALA A 43 -5.51 1.90 4.15
C ALA A 43 -6.15 3.24 3.80
N HIS A 44 -6.45 4.03 4.83
CA HIS A 44 -6.88 5.41 4.68
C HIS A 44 -6.12 6.35 5.62
N GLN A 45 -6.23 7.64 5.36
CA GLN A 45 -5.82 8.67 6.31
C GLN A 45 -7.04 9.16 7.07
N ASN A 46 -6.96 9.20 8.40
CA ASN A 46 -8.05 9.73 9.22
C ASN A 46 -8.30 11.21 8.92
N TYR A 47 -9.57 11.54 8.73
CA TYR A 47 -9.97 12.93 8.53
C TYR A 47 -9.61 13.80 9.76
N GLY A 48 -8.97 14.95 9.50
CA GLY A 48 -8.57 15.88 10.57
C GLY A 48 -7.34 15.45 11.37
N SER A 49 -6.69 14.35 10.99
CA SER A 49 -5.42 13.92 11.57
C SER A 49 -4.45 13.43 10.49
N ASP A 50 -3.18 13.32 10.87
CA ASP A 50 -2.15 12.74 9.99
C ASP A 50 -1.94 11.24 10.22
N LYS A 51 -2.86 10.59 10.94
CA LYS A 51 -2.83 9.15 11.20
C LYS A 51 -3.23 8.35 9.97
N ILE A 52 -2.43 7.36 9.65
CA ILE A 52 -2.72 6.33 8.65
C ILE A 52 -3.31 5.12 9.36
N VAL A 53 -4.42 4.62 8.88
CA VAL A 53 -5.11 3.44 9.41
C VAL A 53 -5.08 2.34 8.37
N LEU A 54 -4.50 1.20 8.70
CA LEU A 54 -4.58 0.00 7.89
C LEU A 54 -5.96 -0.64 8.08
N ASP A 55 -6.74 -0.68 7.01
CA ASP A 55 -8.11 -1.24 7.02
C ASP A 55 -8.12 -2.72 6.69
N LEU A 56 -7.29 -3.13 5.73
CA LEU A 56 -7.26 -4.52 5.26
C LEU A 56 -5.84 -4.90 4.85
N ILE A 57 -5.48 -6.14 5.14
CA ILE A 57 -4.36 -6.86 4.54
C ILE A 57 -4.79 -8.29 4.19
N ARG A 58 -4.66 -8.66 2.95
CA ARG A 58 -4.90 -10.02 2.45
C ARG A 58 -3.61 -10.60 1.90
N ALA A 59 -3.42 -11.89 2.10
CA ALA A 59 -2.29 -12.62 1.54
C ALA A 59 -2.75 -14.00 1.08
N THR A 60 -2.70 -14.25 -0.21
CA THR A 60 -2.94 -15.56 -0.79
C THR A 60 -1.61 -16.29 -0.92
N ARG A 61 -1.47 -17.38 -0.16
CA ARG A 61 -0.24 -18.20 -0.14
C ARG A 61 -0.18 -19.15 -1.32
N SER A 62 1.01 -19.36 -1.83
CA SER A 62 1.26 -20.38 -2.85
C SER A 62 0.94 -21.81 -2.35
N PRO A 63 0.52 -22.75 -3.21
CA PRO A 63 0.28 -22.56 -4.63
C PRO A 63 -1.11 -21.96 -4.93
N PHE A 64 -1.21 -21.07 -5.92
CA PHE A 64 -2.47 -20.49 -6.39
C PHE A 64 -2.40 -20.14 -7.89
N ASP A 65 -3.56 -19.95 -8.52
CA ASP A 65 -3.67 -19.35 -9.85
C ASP A 65 -3.66 -17.82 -9.71
N PRO A 66 -2.66 -17.12 -10.27
CA PRO A 66 -2.56 -15.67 -10.17
C PRO A 66 -3.77 -14.93 -10.73
N SER A 67 -4.43 -15.44 -11.78
CA SER A 67 -5.60 -14.80 -12.39
C SER A 67 -6.83 -14.85 -11.46
N GLU A 68 -7.03 -15.95 -10.74
CA GLU A 68 -8.09 -16.03 -9.74
C GLU A 68 -7.84 -15.08 -8.58
N VAL A 69 -6.59 -14.94 -8.12
CA VAL A 69 -6.23 -13.98 -7.05
C VAL A 69 -6.47 -12.55 -7.50
N VAL A 70 -6.11 -12.19 -8.74
CA VAL A 70 -6.38 -10.86 -9.30
C VAL A 70 -7.88 -10.58 -9.34
N LYS A 71 -8.70 -11.56 -9.75
CA LYS A 71 -10.16 -11.45 -9.74
C LYS A 71 -10.69 -11.17 -8.33
N ASP A 72 -10.27 -11.96 -7.34
CA ASP A 72 -10.69 -11.81 -5.95
C ASP A 72 -10.27 -10.46 -5.37
N TYR A 73 -9.01 -10.05 -5.58
CA TYR A 73 -8.52 -8.76 -5.08
C TYR A 73 -9.14 -7.57 -5.80
N SER A 74 -9.52 -7.73 -7.06
CA SER A 74 -10.30 -6.70 -7.76
C SER A 74 -11.68 -6.49 -7.12
N GLN A 75 -12.33 -7.55 -6.63
CA GLN A 75 -13.58 -7.44 -5.89
C GLN A 75 -13.37 -6.75 -4.54
N VAL A 76 -12.30 -7.10 -3.82
CA VAL A 76 -11.91 -6.47 -2.55
C VAL A 76 -11.67 -4.96 -2.75
N LEU A 77 -10.87 -4.57 -3.74
CA LEU A 77 -10.61 -3.16 -4.07
C LEU A 77 -11.91 -2.40 -4.35
N LYS A 78 -12.80 -2.98 -5.17
CA LYS A 78 -14.11 -2.39 -5.48
C LYS A 78 -15.01 -2.26 -4.26
N ALA A 79 -14.96 -3.21 -3.31
CA ALA A 79 -15.71 -3.13 -2.07
C ALA A 79 -15.28 -1.93 -1.20
N TYR A 80 -14.05 -1.45 -1.36
CA TYR A 80 -13.54 -0.21 -0.73
C TYR A 80 -13.66 1.02 -1.66
N GLY A 81 -14.42 0.92 -2.75
CA GLY A 81 -14.63 2.02 -3.68
C GLY A 81 -13.43 2.35 -4.57
N LEU A 82 -12.44 1.46 -4.63
CA LEU A 82 -11.24 1.66 -5.43
C LEU A 82 -11.43 1.13 -6.86
N SER A 83 -11.06 1.93 -7.84
CA SER A 83 -10.98 1.56 -9.26
C SER A 83 -9.53 1.47 -9.76
N ASN A 84 -8.58 1.77 -8.91
CA ASN A 84 -7.15 1.70 -9.19
C ASN A 84 -6.37 1.24 -7.95
N ALA A 85 -5.18 0.72 -8.16
CA ALA A 85 -4.24 0.36 -7.12
C ALA A 85 -2.81 0.51 -7.64
N LEU A 86 -1.90 0.87 -6.75
CA LEU A 86 -0.47 0.80 -6.99
C LEU A 86 0.07 -0.57 -6.59
N GLY A 87 1.16 -1.00 -7.20
CA GLY A 87 1.81 -2.22 -6.74
C GLY A 87 3.25 -2.34 -7.18
N ASP A 88 3.94 -3.33 -6.61
CA ASP A 88 5.32 -3.60 -6.91
C ASP A 88 5.52 -3.97 -8.39
N ASN A 89 6.70 -3.66 -8.91
CA ASN A 89 7.08 -3.93 -10.31
C ASN A 89 7.44 -5.42 -10.51
N TYR A 90 6.46 -6.28 -10.24
CA TYR A 90 6.58 -7.73 -10.45
C TYR A 90 5.87 -8.14 -11.75
N GLY A 91 6.50 -9.02 -12.53
CA GLY A 91 5.87 -9.64 -13.69
C GLY A 91 5.59 -8.69 -14.88
N GLY A 92 6.13 -7.47 -14.87
CA GLY A 92 6.01 -6.49 -15.95
C GLY A 92 4.56 -6.09 -16.26
N GLU A 93 4.14 -6.26 -17.52
CA GLU A 93 2.81 -5.84 -17.98
C GLU A 93 1.68 -6.83 -17.60
N TRP A 94 2.00 -8.03 -17.12
CA TRP A 94 0.98 -9.04 -16.83
C TRP A 94 -0.04 -8.57 -15.77
N PRO A 95 0.34 -8.03 -14.60
CA PRO A 95 -0.63 -7.58 -13.61
C PRO A 95 -1.56 -6.49 -14.15
N LYS A 96 -1.02 -5.54 -14.91
CA LYS A 96 -1.82 -4.47 -15.53
C LYS A 96 -2.91 -5.03 -16.43
N ALA A 97 -2.53 -5.95 -17.33
CA ALA A 97 -3.47 -6.56 -18.25
C ALA A 97 -4.55 -7.38 -17.53
N GLU A 98 -4.16 -8.09 -16.47
CA GLU A 98 -5.07 -8.95 -15.74
C GLU A 98 -6.05 -8.13 -14.88
N PHE A 99 -5.58 -7.14 -14.12
CA PHE A 99 -6.44 -6.23 -13.35
C PHE A 99 -7.40 -5.42 -14.24
N ALA A 100 -6.96 -5.01 -15.42
CA ALA A 100 -7.78 -4.29 -16.39
C ALA A 100 -9.03 -5.10 -16.82
N LYS A 101 -8.93 -6.43 -16.96
CA LYS A 101 -10.08 -7.31 -17.25
C LYS A 101 -11.17 -7.22 -16.19
N HIS A 102 -10.78 -6.90 -14.97
CA HIS A 102 -11.67 -6.74 -13.82
C HIS A 102 -11.99 -5.27 -13.52
N GLY A 103 -11.66 -4.32 -14.41
CA GLY A 103 -11.98 -2.91 -14.26
C GLY A 103 -11.21 -2.22 -13.14
N ILE A 104 -10.00 -2.67 -12.86
CA ILE A 104 -9.03 -2.03 -11.95
C ILE A 104 -7.85 -1.54 -12.78
N THR A 105 -7.50 -0.28 -12.64
CA THR A 105 -6.25 0.27 -13.18
C THR A 105 -5.11 -0.07 -12.23
N TYR A 106 -4.19 -0.93 -12.67
CA TYR A 106 -2.99 -1.26 -11.91
C TYR A 106 -1.83 -0.40 -12.39
N GLU A 107 -1.20 0.31 -11.47
CA GLU A 107 -0.04 1.15 -11.74
C GLU A 107 1.20 0.61 -11.04
N LEU A 108 2.35 0.70 -11.72
CA LEU A 108 3.61 0.24 -11.16
C LEU A 108 4.19 1.32 -10.23
N CYS A 109 4.57 0.89 -9.03
CA CYS A 109 5.35 1.72 -8.11
C CYS A 109 6.76 1.91 -8.65
N ASP A 110 7.25 3.15 -8.67
CA ASP A 110 8.61 3.49 -9.09
C ASP A 110 9.66 3.33 -7.98
N LYS A 111 9.21 3.04 -6.76
CA LYS A 111 10.07 2.89 -5.57
C LYS A 111 10.53 1.45 -5.41
N ALA A 112 11.80 1.30 -5.08
CA ALA A 112 12.30 0.01 -4.65
C ALA A 112 11.77 -0.33 -3.24
N LYS A 113 11.57 -1.60 -2.96
CA LYS A 113 11.10 -2.15 -1.68
C LYS A 113 11.78 -1.49 -0.46
N SER A 114 13.10 -1.36 -0.48
CA SER A 114 13.83 -0.70 0.62
C SER A 114 13.49 0.77 0.79
N GLU A 115 13.11 1.45 -0.28
CA GLU A 115 12.69 2.86 -0.22
C GLU A 115 11.30 2.99 0.40
N LEU A 116 10.39 2.04 0.11
CA LEU A 116 9.09 1.96 0.78
C LEU A 116 9.23 1.76 2.29
N TYR A 117 10.11 0.83 2.72
CA TYR A 117 10.39 0.64 4.14
C TYR A 117 10.98 1.87 4.80
N LEU A 118 11.95 2.53 4.16
CA LEU A 118 12.56 3.75 4.68
C LEU A 118 11.53 4.88 4.82
N ALA A 119 10.61 5.02 3.87
CA ALA A 119 9.52 6.00 3.93
C ALA A 119 8.52 5.70 5.06
N ALA A 120 8.30 4.43 5.40
CA ALA A 120 7.41 4.05 6.50
C ALA A 120 8.01 4.33 7.89
N VAL A 121 9.35 4.33 8.06
CA VAL A 121 9.99 4.51 9.37
C VAL A 121 9.52 5.75 10.13
N PRO A 122 9.44 6.96 9.54
CA PRO A 122 8.95 8.15 10.24
C PRO A 122 7.50 8.00 10.73
N VAL A 123 6.65 7.32 9.98
CA VAL A 123 5.23 7.10 10.33
C VAL A 123 5.12 6.18 11.55
N PHE A 124 5.92 5.11 11.59
CA PHE A 124 6.04 4.23 12.76
C PHE A 124 6.57 4.97 13.99
N THR A 125 7.70 5.68 13.86
CA THR A 125 8.38 6.32 14.99
C THR A 125 7.57 7.47 15.59
N SER A 126 6.78 8.18 14.78
CA SER A 126 5.86 9.22 15.25
C SER A 126 4.51 8.68 15.75
N LYS A 127 4.32 7.34 15.72
CA LYS A 127 3.05 6.68 16.11
C LYS A 127 1.82 7.20 15.32
N ARG A 128 2.04 7.58 14.08
CA ARG A 128 0.98 8.01 13.16
C ARG A 128 0.37 6.86 12.36
N LEU A 129 0.51 5.63 12.84
CA LEU A 129 0.06 4.43 12.18
C LEU A 129 -0.81 3.61 13.14
N GLU A 130 -1.93 3.12 12.64
CA GLU A 130 -2.74 2.11 13.30
C GLU A 130 -2.74 0.85 12.43
N LEU A 131 -2.19 -0.23 12.98
CA LEU A 131 -2.10 -1.54 12.32
C LEU A 131 -3.13 -2.52 12.85
N LEU A 132 -3.45 -3.49 12.01
CA LEU A 132 -4.25 -4.65 12.36
C LEU A 132 -3.47 -5.62 13.26
N ASP A 133 -4.18 -6.31 14.16
CA ASP A 133 -3.60 -7.28 15.08
C ASP A 133 -3.41 -8.65 14.41
N ILE A 134 -2.57 -8.71 13.39
CA ILE A 134 -2.29 -9.91 12.60
C ILE A 134 -0.87 -10.38 12.90
N GLU A 135 -0.73 -11.56 13.51
CA GLU A 135 0.55 -12.06 13.99
C GLU A 135 1.61 -12.23 12.88
N LYS A 136 1.19 -12.65 11.69
CA LYS A 136 2.11 -12.75 10.54
C LYS A 136 2.67 -11.37 10.17
N LEU A 137 1.83 -10.33 10.07
CA LEU A 137 2.25 -8.97 9.76
C LEU A 137 3.24 -8.43 10.80
N LYS A 138 2.93 -8.62 12.09
CA LYS A 138 3.83 -8.24 13.20
C LYS A 138 5.19 -8.94 13.10
N THR A 139 5.17 -10.22 12.81
CA THR A 139 6.38 -11.03 12.67
C THR A 139 7.24 -10.58 11.49
N GLU A 140 6.62 -10.26 10.35
CA GLU A 140 7.33 -9.78 9.18
C GLU A 140 8.02 -8.45 9.46
N PHE A 141 7.32 -7.45 10.02
CA PHE A 141 7.95 -6.17 10.40
C PHE A 141 9.07 -6.31 11.42
N ARG A 142 8.90 -7.17 12.45
CA ARG A 142 9.93 -7.42 13.47
C ARG A 142 11.19 -8.06 12.93
N ARG A 143 11.10 -8.79 11.81
CA ARG A 143 12.21 -9.52 11.21
C ARG A 143 12.93 -8.75 10.11
N LEU A 144 12.47 -7.56 9.74
CA LEU A 144 13.17 -6.74 8.76
C LEU A 144 14.57 -6.36 9.27
N GLU A 145 15.56 -6.54 8.40
CA GLU A 145 16.96 -6.25 8.68
C GLU A 145 17.44 -5.10 7.80
N ARG A 146 18.03 -4.07 8.43
CA ARG A 146 18.73 -3.03 7.69
C ARG A 146 20.16 -3.46 7.44
N ARG A 147 20.54 -3.52 6.20
CA ARG A 147 21.89 -3.88 5.75
C ARG A 147 22.54 -2.70 5.05
N ARG A 148 23.74 -2.36 5.45
CA ARG A 148 24.52 -1.32 4.79
C ARG A 148 25.27 -1.92 3.62
N GLY A 149 24.92 -1.51 2.40
CA GLY A 149 25.62 -1.95 1.19
C GLY A 149 27.03 -1.35 1.09
N ARG A 150 27.91 -2.00 0.33
CA ARG A 150 29.29 -1.52 0.05
C ARG A 150 29.30 -0.15 -0.63
N SER A 151 28.25 0.20 -1.35
CA SER A 151 28.03 1.50 -2.01
C SER A 151 27.53 2.60 -1.06
N GLY A 152 27.39 2.32 0.25
CA GLY A 152 26.78 3.24 1.22
C GLY A 152 25.27 3.33 1.15
N LYS A 153 24.61 2.67 0.19
CA LYS A 153 23.14 2.61 0.10
C LYS A 153 22.60 1.56 1.08
N ASP A 154 21.69 1.97 1.94
CA ASP A 154 21.01 1.03 2.83
C ASP A 154 20.00 0.18 2.06
N SER A 155 19.92 -1.09 2.41
CA SER A 155 18.84 -1.98 1.98
C SER A 155 18.10 -2.51 3.20
N ILE A 156 16.79 -2.63 3.09
CA ILE A 156 15.95 -3.27 4.10
C ILE A 156 15.31 -4.48 3.44
N ASP A 157 15.45 -5.63 4.09
CA ASP A 157 14.94 -6.90 3.56
C ASP A 157 14.70 -7.89 4.71
N HIS A 158 13.99 -8.98 4.43
CA HIS A 158 13.83 -10.08 5.38
C HIS A 158 15.11 -10.94 5.47
N PRO A 159 15.32 -11.69 6.58
CA PRO A 159 16.41 -12.66 6.66
C PRO A 159 16.21 -13.84 5.69
N PRO A 160 17.27 -14.58 5.38
CA PRO A 160 17.15 -15.79 4.55
C PRO A 160 16.07 -16.74 5.08
N ARG A 161 15.24 -17.28 4.20
CA ARG A 161 14.06 -18.12 4.52
C ARG A 161 12.93 -17.41 5.27
N GLY A 162 12.94 -16.08 5.33
CA GLY A 162 11.81 -15.28 5.76
C GLY A 162 10.87 -14.94 4.61
N SER A 163 9.77 -14.27 4.90
CA SER A 163 8.94 -13.53 3.95
C SER A 163 8.60 -12.17 4.55
N ASP A 164 8.29 -11.21 3.71
CA ASP A 164 7.84 -9.87 4.08
C ASP A 164 6.74 -9.34 3.16
N ASP A 165 6.01 -10.26 2.51
CA ASP A 165 4.99 -9.95 1.50
C ASP A 165 3.91 -8.99 2.06
N MET A 166 3.41 -9.26 3.28
CA MET A 166 2.45 -8.37 3.95
C MET A 166 3.10 -7.03 4.34
N ALA A 167 4.32 -7.08 4.90
CA ALA A 167 5.04 -5.89 5.32
C ALA A 167 5.36 -4.99 4.13
N ASN A 168 5.72 -5.56 2.97
CA ASN A 168 5.96 -4.82 1.73
C ASN A 168 4.69 -4.11 1.24
N ALA A 169 3.57 -4.81 1.15
CA ALA A 169 2.30 -4.21 0.73
C ALA A 169 1.85 -3.09 1.69
N VAL A 170 2.03 -3.28 3.01
CA VAL A 170 1.71 -2.25 4.02
C VAL A 170 2.67 -1.06 3.93
N ALA A 171 3.97 -1.28 3.73
CA ALA A 171 4.92 -0.18 3.53
C ALA A 171 4.59 0.61 2.26
N GLY A 172 4.16 -0.08 1.19
CA GLY A 172 3.71 0.53 -0.06
C GLY A 172 2.50 1.45 0.14
N VAL A 173 1.47 1.00 0.83
CA VAL A 173 0.28 1.84 1.07
C VAL A 173 0.58 3.00 2.03
N ILE A 174 1.47 2.82 3.02
CA ILE A 174 1.93 3.92 3.90
C ILE A 174 2.65 4.99 3.08
N TRP A 175 3.58 4.58 2.22
CA TRP A 175 4.30 5.50 1.34
C TRP A 175 3.33 6.25 0.43
N LEU A 176 2.41 5.54 -0.20
CA LEU A 176 1.42 6.11 -1.12
C LEU A 176 0.57 7.20 -0.44
N ILE A 177 0.06 6.95 0.77
CA ILE A 177 -0.69 7.94 1.55
C ILE A 177 0.21 9.13 1.93
N SER A 178 1.46 8.87 2.34
CA SER A 178 2.38 9.91 2.78
C SER A 178 2.74 10.88 1.65
N GLU A 179 2.89 10.40 0.43
CA GLU A 179 3.14 11.23 -0.76
C GLU A 179 1.92 12.11 -1.09
N HIS A 180 0.70 11.61 -0.85
CA HIS A 180 -0.54 12.30 -1.20
C HIS A 180 -1.15 13.10 -0.04
N ALA A 181 -0.62 12.99 1.18
CA ALA A 181 -1.16 13.64 2.39
C ALA A 181 -1.27 15.17 2.28
N GLY A 182 -0.45 15.82 1.44
CA GLY A 182 -0.51 17.27 1.21
C GLY A 182 -1.68 17.76 0.35
N GLN A 183 -2.41 16.86 -0.29
CA GLN A 183 -3.38 17.19 -1.33
C GLN A 183 -4.83 17.07 -0.88
N PHE A 184 -5.08 16.32 0.18
CA PHE A 184 -6.42 16.14 0.76
C PHE A 184 -6.80 17.19 1.83
N PHE A 185 -5.91 18.09 2.20
CA PHE A 185 -6.12 19.11 3.23
C PHE A 185 -6.57 20.49 2.69
N LEU A 186 -6.98 20.61 1.45
CA LEU A 186 -7.64 21.83 1.01
C LEU A 186 -9.08 21.79 1.50
N PRO A 187 -9.51 22.69 2.41
CA PRO A 187 -10.91 22.79 2.78
C PRO A 187 -11.69 23.23 1.55
N GLU A 188 -12.52 22.36 1.01
CA GLU A 188 -13.50 22.75 0.02
C GLU A 188 -14.48 23.73 0.66
N SER A 189 -14.30 24.98 0.34
CA SER A 189 -15.39 25.95 0.45
C SER A 189 -16.43 25.56 -0.58
N CYS A 190 -17.52 24.97 -0.10
CA CYS A 190 -18.82 24.94 -0.75
C CYS A 190 -18.99 24.07 -2.04
N GLY A 191 -19.59 22.90 -1.89
CA GLY A 191 -20.73 22.62 -2.76
C GLY A 191 -20.55 21.80 -4.02
N GLU A 192 -19.48 20.99 -4.20
CA GLU A 192 -19.51 19.94 -5.23
C GLU A 192 -18.97 18.62 -4.68
N ARG A 193 -19.77 17.56 -4.81
CA ARG A 193 -19.33 16.19 -4.54
C ARG A 193 -18.22 15.85 -5.52
N VAL A 194 -16.97 15.93 -5.08
CA VAL A 194 -15.86 15.37 -5.82
C VAL A 194 -16.06 13.86 -5.77
N SER A 195 -16.46 13.29 -6.90
CA SER A 195 -16.44 11.86 -7.07
C SER A 195 -15.00 11.42 -6.81
N SER A 196 -14.80 10.53 -5.85
CA SER A 196 -13.54 9.89 -5.49
C SER A 196 -13.01 9.07 -6.67
N LYS A 197 -12.54 9.75 -7.68
CA LYS A 197 -11.81 9.15 -8.78
C LYS A 197 -10.40 9.72 -8.69
N TRP A 198 -9.47 8.85 -8.61
CA TRP A 198 -8.05 9.09 -8.78
C TRP A 198 -7.71 9.65 -10.18
N ASN A 199 -8.43 10.65 -10.64
CA ASN A 199 -8.05 11.45 -11.81
C ASN A 199 -6.75 12.25 -11.56
N TYR A 200 -6.10 11.98 -10.43
CA TYR A 200 -4.98 12.77 -9.95
C TYR A 200 -3.65 12.36 -10.56
N LEU A 201 -3.46 11.07 -10.86
CA LEU A 201 -2.20 10.62 -11.48
C LEU A 201 -2.07 11.04 -12.94
N ASP A 202 -3.17 11.25 -13.66
CA ASP A 202 -3.15 11.83 -15.00
C ASP A 202 -2.65 13.29 -15.03
N GLY A 203 -2.74 14.02 -13.91
CA GLY A 203 -2.26 15.40 -13.79
C GLY A 203 -0.75 15.51 -13.57
N LEU A 204 -0.14 14.56 -12.88
CA LEU A 204 1.29 14.62 -12.53
C LEU A 204 2.21 14.30 -13.71
N SER A 205 1.81 13.42 -14.62
CA SER A 205 2.59 13.13 -15.83
C SER A 205 2.64 14.29 -16.82
N LYS A 206 1.70 15.25 -16.72
CA LYS A 206 1.65 16.43 -17.62
C LYS A 206 2.31 17.68 -17.06
N GLN A 207 2.56 17.77 -15.75
CA GLN A 207 3.18 18.95 -15.14
C GLN A 207 4.72 18.91 -15.05
N THR A 208 5.34 17.74 -15.21
CA THR A 208 6.79 17.60 -15.18
C THR A 208 7.48 17.93 -16.50
N THR A 209 6.73 18.18 -17.60
CA THR A 209 7.30 18.47 -18.92
C THR A 209 7.31 19.95 -19.31
N GLU A 210 6.76 20.87 -18.51
CA GLU A 210 6.64 22.28 -18.89
C GLU A 210 7.38 23.30 -18.00
N ARG A 211 8.42 22.92 -17.27
CA ARG A 211 9.27 23.91 -16.59
C ARG A 211 10.75 23.63 -16.73
N PHE A 212 11.26 23.71 -17.94
CA PHE A 212 12.66 24.09 -18.23
C PHE A 212 12.71 24.77 -19.58
N TRP A 213 12.44 26.09 -19.55
CA TRP A 213 13.07 27.17 -20.39
C TRP A 213 12.77 28.49 -19.71
#